data_b003d7fe7d2a2b723aa27d638b0c2382
#
_entry.id   b003d7fe7d2a2b723aa27d638b0c2382
#
_cell.length_a   1.000
_cell.length_b   1.000
_cell.length_c   1.000
_cell.angle_alpha   90.00
_cell.angle_beta   90.00
_cell.angle_gamma   90.00
#
_symmetry.space_group_name_H-M   'P 1'
#
loop_
_entity.id
_entity.type
_entity.pdbx_description
1 polymer ?
#
loop_
_entity_poly.entity_id
_entity_poly.type
_entity_poly.pdbx_seq_one_letter_code
_entity_poly.pdbx_strand_id
1 'polypeptide(L)'
;MCEKDGVPRIRQGERERYLAEHPELVPAGQLRRKGLRAPAEALVYNCNAHEYQPWCDPAKAAPLPDEELEWRREARRVAEMRRRVRLRCPACGRAVAKSVRQARSVCLRDGLWHEEDDRVILCPDCKRERDEARERARRIALDERRAALASAAKEPVPHVEGPLPATIVLDTETTGLSSRLDHLLTVGICDGEGQEVACFKVCPPAECCEWPEAEEVNGIGPADTVSWPAIEDVVTELQRILDAAEVVIGYNVWFDLEFLRAAGVALPDCRYVDVMTRFAPVFGLQDDYHGGYRWQTLVTAAAYVGHDWDAEGPHDALSDARATLAVLRWLEAHEGDEVDRREQGARRAAAWRRLDSAEAAKL
;
A
#
# COMPACT_ATOMS: atom_id res chain seq x y z
N MET A 1 -13.80 34.82 -13.34
CA MET A 1 -13.06 34.74 -12.06
C MET A 1 -13.98 34.15 -11.00
N CYS A 2 -13.50 33.26 -10.16
CA CYS A 2 -14.19 32.85 -8.93
C CYS A 2 -13.35 33.34 -7.75
N GLU A 3 -14.02 33.68 -6.65
CA GLU A 3 -13.38 34.10 -5.42
C GLU A 3 -13.59 33.00 -4.37
N LYS A 4 -12.56 32.64 -3.64
CA LYS A 4 -12.66 31.76 -2.47
C LYS A 4 -11.76 32.36 -1.39
N ASP A 5 -12.33 32.58 -0.22
CA ASP A 5 -11.64 33.20 0.92
C ASP A 5 -11.10 34.61 0.64
N GLY A 6 -11.82 35.39 -0.22
CA GLY A 6 -11.40 36.75 -0.59
C GLY A 6 -10.21 36.85 -1.55
N VAL A 7 -9.76 35.72 -2.11
CA VAL A 7 -8.62 35.70 -3.03
C VAL A 7 -9.08 35.42 -4.45
N PRO A 8 -8.74 36.27 -5.45
CA PRO A 8 -9.09 36.07 -6.84
C PRO A 8 -8.47 34.78 -7.40
N ARG A 9 -9.26 34.01 -8.17
CA ARG A 9 -8.83 32.77 -8.82
C ARG A 9 -9.13 32.82 -10.31
N ILE A 10 -8.15 32.45 -11.11
CA ILE A 10 -8.26 32.36 -12.57
C ILE A 10 -8.56 30.91 -12.95
N ARG A 11 -9.57 30.71 -13.81
CA ARG A 11 -9.90 29.37 -14.36
C ARG A 11 -8.89 28.96 -15.42
N GLN A 12 -8.69 27.66 -15.56
CA GLN A 12 -7.95 27.08 -16.68
C GLN A 12 -8.58 27.51 -18.02
N GLY A 13 -7.79 28.00 -18.96
CA GLY A 13 -8.24 28.54 -20.24
C GLY A 13 -8.40 30.06 -20.27
N GLU A 14 -8.56 30.71 -19.13
CA GLU A 14 -8.61 32.20 -19.03
C GLU A 14 -7.23 32.80 -18.67
N ARG A 15 -6.23 31.95 -18.35
CA ARG A 15 -4.93 32.34 -17.84
C ARG A 15 -4.17 33.27 -18.79
N GLU A 16 -4.04 32.88 -20.04
CA GLU A 16 -3.27 33.63 -21.01
C GLU A 16 -3.85 35.02 -21.24
N ARG A 17 -5.18 35.09 -21.34
CA ARG A 17 -5.87 36.38 -21.50
C ARG A 17 -5.71 37.23 -20.25
N TYR A 18 -5.91 36.66 -19.04
CA TYR A 18 -5.75 37.40 -17.80
C TYR A 18 -4.32 37.94 -17.61
N LEU A 19 -3.30 37.13 -17.91
CA LEU A 19 -1.91 37.59 -17.81
C LEU A 19 -1.52 38.62 -18.90
N ALA A 20 -2.19 38.60 -20.06
CA ALA A 20 -2.04 39.62 -21.08
C ALA A 20 -2.65 40.96 -20.64
N GLU A 21 -3.74 40.92 -19.87
CA GLU A 21 -4.38 42.10 -19.27
C GLU A 21 -3.64 42.60 -18.01
N HIS A 22 -2.81 41.73 -17.38
CA HIS A 22 -2.03 42.01 -16.16
C HIS A 22 -0.55 41.66 -16.33
N PRO A 23 0.18 42.38 -17.22
CA PRO A 23 1.57 42.04 -17.54
C PRO A 23 2.54 42.27 -16.36
N GLU A 24 2.12 43.02 -15.33
CA GLU A 24 2.88 43.27 -14.11
C GLU A 24 2.98 42.04 -13.20
N LEU A 25 2.05 41.06 -13.33
CA LEU A 25 2.05 39.92 -12.45
C LEU A 25 3.16 38.90 -12.74
N VAL A 26 3.86 38.50 -11.70
CA VAL A 26 4.90 37.47 -11.75
C VAL A 26 4.57 36.30 -10.81
N PRO A 27 5.05 35.08 -11.11
CA PRO A 27 4.91 33.99 -10.16
C PRO A 27 5.56 34.31 -8.81
N ALA A 28 4.85 34.11 -7.71
CA ALA A 28 5.38 34.38 -6.35
C ALA A 28 6.68 33.62 -6.07
N GLY A 29 6.89 32.47 -6.70
CA GLY A 29 8.18 31.78 -6.68
C GLY A 29 9.38 32.55 -7.28
N GLN A 30 9.13 33.49 -8.21
CA GLN A 30 10.17 34.35 -8.74
C GLN A 30 10.59 35.39 -7.71
N LEU A 31 9.64 35.99 -7.00
CA LEU A 31 9.90 36.96 -5.93
C LEU A 31 10.69 36.32 -4.79
N ARG A 32 10.26 35.12 -4.39
CA ARG A 32 10.97 34.34 -3.35
C ARG A 32 12.43 34.05 -3.71
N ARG A 33 12.75 33.85 -5.00
CA ARG A 33 14.15 33.71 -5.46
C ARG A 33 14.95 35.00 -5.33
N LYS A 34 14.27 36.15 -5.39
CA LYS A 34 14.87 37.49 -5.21
C LYS A 34 14.90 37.96 -3.75
N GLY A 35 14.49 37.09 -2.79
CA GLY A 35 14.41 37.42 -1.37
C GLY A 35 13.21 38.29 -1.00
N LEU A 36 12.13 38.23 -1.80
CA LEU A 36 10.91 38.99 -1.60
C LEU A 36 9.74 38.08 -1.27
N ARG A 37 8.78 38.58 -0.46
CA ARG A 37 7.54 37.93 -0.09
C ARG A 37 6.36 38.79 -0.54
N ALA A 38 5.38 38.17 -1.22
CA ALA A 38 4.12 38.83 -1.53
C ALA A 38 3.17 38.72 -0.33
N PRO A 39 2.46 39.79 0.07
CA PRO A 39 1.37 39.71 1.05
C PRO A 39 0.22 38.89 0.48
N ALA A 40 -0.59 38.28 1.38
CA ALA A 40 -1.67 37.36 0.99
C ALA A 40 -2.72 38.04 0.07
N GLU A 41 -3.04 39.29 0.33
CA GLU A 41 -3.99 40.11 -0.44
C GLU A 41 -3.50 40.48 -1.85
N ALA A 42 -2.24 40.28 -2.13
CA ALA A 42 -1.64 40.53 -3.44
C ALA A 42 -1.50 39.25 -4.28
N LEU A 43 -2.02 38.12 -3.80
CA LEU A 43 -1.91 36.84 -4.48
C LEU A 43 -3.13 36.61 -5.39
N VAL A 44 -2.87 36.12 -6.60
CA VAL A 44 -3.88 35.58 -7.52
C VAL A 44 -3.53 34.14 -7.80
N TYR A 45 -4.49 33.24 -7.60
CA TYR A 45 -4.25 31.82 -7.81
C TYR A 45 -4.75 31.35 -9.18
N ASN A 46 -3.92 30.59 -9.88
CA ASN A 46 -4.33 29.86 -11.06
C ASN A 46 -4.91 28.50 -10.64
N CYS A 47 -6.19 28.30 -10.93
CA CYS A 47 -6.89 27.03 -10.68
C CYS A 47 -6.62 26.03 -11.80
N ASN A 48 -5.40 25.53 -11.93
CA ASN A 48 -5.14 24.32 -12.70
C ASN A 48 -5.39 23.10 -11.81
N ALA A 49 -5.91 22.02 -12.39
CA ALA A 49 -6.34 20.83 -11.66
C ALA A 49 -5.27 20.17 -10.78
N HIS A 50 -4.00 20.55 -10.90
CA HIS A 50 -2.87 19.92 -10.18
C HIS A 50 -1.88 20.85 -9.49
N GLU A 51 -1.94 22.18 -9.70
CA GLU A 51 -1.00 23.11 -9.04
C GLU A 51 -1.61 24.49 -8.83
N TYR A 52 -1.75 24.92 -7.59
CA TYR A 52 -1.99 26.32 -7.25
C TYR A 52 -0.69 27.11 -7.37
N GLN A 53 -0.46 27.80 -8.48
CA GLN A 53 0.65 28.72 -8.61
C GLN A 53 0.17 30.14 -8.28
N PRO A 54 0.58 30.74 -7.15
CA PRO A 54 0.24 32.11 -6.84
C PRO A 54 1.05 33.08 -7.71
N TRP A 55 0.37 34.07 -8.25
CA TRP A 55 0.92 35.19 -8.99
C TRP A 55 0.70 36.47 -8.20
N CYS A 56 1.57 37.44 -8.30
CA CYS A 56 1.42 38.70 -7.57
C CYS A 56 2.12 39.85 -8.29
N ASP A 57 1.67 41.03 -7.97
CA ASP A 57 2.33 42.27 -8.37
C ASP A 57 3.66 42.47 -7.60
N PRO A 58 4.82 42.55 -8.26
CA PRO A 58 6.11 42.76 -7.61
C PRO A 58 6.18 44.05 -6.78
N ALA A 59 5.41 45.05 -7.13
CA ALA A 59 5.38 46.34 -6.42
C ALA A 59 4.80 46.21 -4.98
N LYS A 60 4.03 45.16 -4.73
CA LYS A 60 3.45 44.88 -3.42
C LYS A 60 4.31 43.91 -2.58
N ALA A 61 5.47 43.51 -3.08
CA ALA A 61 6.34 42.57 -2.40
C ALA A 61 7.19 43.25 -1.32
N ALA A 62 7.37 42.59 -0.19
CA ALA A 62 8.23 43.04 0.90
C ALA A 62 9.49 42.17 0.99
N PRO A 63 10.61 42.68 1.57
CA PRO A 63 11.77 41.85 1.87
C PRO A 63 11.41 40.68 2.79
N LEU A 64 12.03 39.53 2.56
CA LEU A 64 11.93 38.41 3.49
C LEU A 64 12.75 38.72 4.76
N PRO A 65 12.30 38.29 5.95
CA PRO A 65 13.08 38.38 7.18
C PRO A 65 14.45 37.69 7.01
N ASP A 66 15.47 38.25 7.66
CA ASP A 66 16.85 37.75 7.54
C ASP A 66 16.95 36.28 7.98
N GLU A 67 16.25 35.87 9.05
CA GLU A 67 16.18 34.46 9.51
C GLU A 67 15.62 33.51 8.43
N GLU A 68 14.59 33.96 7.70
CA GLU A 68 14.00 33.16 6.61
C GLU A 68 14.97 33.09 5.42
N LEU A 69 15.72 34.11 5.16
CA LEU A 69 16.75 34.12 4.12
C LEU A 69 17.92 33.20 4.46
N GLU A 70 18.37 33.18 5.71
CA GLU A 70 19.43 32.29 6.18
C GLU A 70 18.98 30.84 6.14
N TRP A 71 17.79 30.53 6.65
CA TRP A 71 17.22 29.18 6.56
C TRP A 71 17.14 28.68 5.10
N ARG A 72 16.72 29.56 4.17
CA ARG A 72 16.63 29.21 2.75
C ARG A 72 18.01 28.99 2.12
N ARG A 73 19.02 29.76 2.53
CA ARG A 73 20.40 29.56 2.07
C ARG A 73 20.92 28.21 2.54
N GLU A 74 20.70 27.86 3.80
CA GLU A 74 21.10 26.58 4.36
C GLU A 74 20.34 25.42 3.73
N ALA A 75 19.02 25.51 3.58
CA ALA A 75 18.23 24.51 2.89
C ALA A 75 18.69 24.25 1.45
N ARG A 76 19.06 25.31 0.71
CA ARG A 76 19.66 25.18 -0.63
C ARG A 76 21.02 24.50 -0.59
N ARG A 77 21.86 24.83 0.39
CA ARG A 77 23.18 24.20 0.57
C ARG A 77 23.04 22.70 0.85
N VAL A 78 22.15 22.33 1.75
CA VAL A 78 21.85 20.94 2.06
C VAL A 78 21.27 20.20 0.85
N ALA A 79 20.33 20.82 0.12
CA ALA A 79 19.76 20.24 -1.09
C ALA A 79 20.82 20.04 -2.19
N GLU A 80 21.73 20.98 -2.37
CA GLU A 80 22.83 20.85 -3.34
C GLU A 80 23.84 19.78 -2.91
N MET A 81 24.15 19.67 -1.62
CA MET A 81 25.01 18.62 -1.09
C MET A 81 24.36 17.24 -1.29
N ARG A 82 23.07 17.07 -0.94
CA ARG A 82 22.31 15.86 -1.23
C ARG A 82 22.27 15.52 -2.72
N ARG A 83 22.11 16.51 -3.57
CA ARG A 83 22.13 16.37 -5.03
C ARG A 83 23.49 15.85 -5.52
N ARG A 84 24.62 16.38 -5.02
CA ARG A 84 25.97 15.93 -5.39
C ARG A 84 26.22 14.48 -4.99
N VAL A 85 25.77 14.07 -3.82
CA VAL A 85 25.86 12.68 -3.37
C VAL A 85 25.08 11.75 -4.30
N ARG A 86 23.86 12.15 -4.68
CA ARG A 86 22.98 11.37 -5.59
C ARG A 86 23.52 11.19 -7.02
N LEU A 87 24.47 12.00 -7.44
CA LEU A 87 25.07 11.90 -8.78
C LEU A 87 26.28 10.99 -8.83
N ARG A 88 26.64 10.34 -7.71
CA ARG A 88 27.74 9.41 -7.62
C ARG A 88 27.23 8.01 -7.31
N CYS A 89 27.91 7.01 -7.91
CA CYS A 89 27.69 5.63 -7.54
C CYS A 89 28.09 5.42 -6.06
N PRO A 90 27.19 4.96 -5.19
CA PRO A 90 27.50 4.78 -3.77
C PRO A 90 28.49 3.64 -3.54
N ALA A 91 28.54 2.64 -4.44
CA ALA A 91 29.43 1.50 -4.30
C ALA A 91 30.91 1.86 -4.62
N CYS A 92 31.16 2.66 -5.67
CA CYS A 92 32.53 2.96 -6.09
C CYS A 92 32.85 4.47 -6.17
N GLY A 93 31.92 5.37 -5.84
CA GLY A 93 32.12 6.82 -5.88
C GLY A 93 32.20 7.44 -7.29
N ARG A 94 32.16 6.65 -8.37
CA ARG A 94 32.24 7.15 -9.76
C ARG A 94 31.04 8.05 -10.05
N ALA A 95 31.24 9.15 -10.77
CA ALA A 95 30.16 10.00 -11.23
C ALA A 95 29.30 9.27 -12.27
N VAL A 96 27.98 9.19 -12.03
CA VAL A 96 27.01 8.49 -12.90
C VAL A 96 26.18 9.43 -13.74
N ALA A 97 26.04 10.67 -13.32
CA ALA A 97 25.30 11.69 -14.06
C ALA A 97 25.80 13.10 -13.74
N LYS A 98 25.63 14.03 -14.70
CA LYS A 98 25.98 15.45 -14.52
C LYS A 98 24.80 16.26 -13.94
N SER A 99 23.57 15.74 -14.02
CA SER A 99 22.37 16.40 -13.53
C SER A 99 21.30 15.40 -13.09
N VAL A 100 20.35 15.83 -12.24
CA VAL A 100 19.22 15.01 -11.80
C VAL A 100 18.35 14.56 -12.98
N ARG A 101 18.21 15.41 -14.01
CA ARG A 101 17.47 15.04 -15.23
C ARG A 101 18.15 13.91 -15.99
N GLN A 102 19.47 13.94 -16.10
CA GLN A 102 20.26 12.88 -16.73
C GLN A 102 20.21 11.61 -15.88
N ALA A 103 20.27 11.72 -14.56
CA ALA A 103 20.12 10.59 -13.64
C ALA A 103 18.77 9.89 -13.83
N ARG A 104 17.65 10.65 -13.88
CA ARG A 104 16.33 10.10 -14.19
C ARG A 104 16.28 9.38 -15.54
N SER A 105 16.88 9.96 -16.58
CA SER A 105 16.93 9.36 -17.92
C SER A 105 17.71 8.03 -17.94
N VAL A 106 18.78 7.91 -17.16
CA VAL A 106 19.55 6.68 -17.00
C VAL A 106 18.71 5.65 -16.25
N CYS A 107 18.09 6.02 -15.13
CA CYS A 107 17.21 5.15 -14.36
C CYS A 107 16.06 4.57 -15.21
N LEU A 108 15.38 5.41 -16.01
CA LEU A 108 14.27 4.98 -16.87
C LEU A 108 14.70 3.98 -17.94
N ARG A 109 15.89 4.14 -18.54
CA ARG A 109 16.41 3.21 -19.56
C ARG A 109 16.83 1.87 -18.98
N ASP A 110 17.38 1.88 -17.77
CA ASP A 110 17.99 0.71 -17.16
C ASP A 110 17.04 -0.08 -16.23
N GLY A 111 15.75 0.32 -16.17
CA GLY A 111 14.74 -0.33 -15.34
C GLY A 111 15.01 -0.20 -13.82
N LEU A 112 15.75 0.82 -13.39
CA LEU A 112 16.16 1.06 -12.00
C LEU A 112 15.07 1.72 -11.15
N TRP A 113 13.80 1.55 -11.48
CA TRP A 113 12.67 1.94 -10.65
C TRP A 113 12.32 0.80 -9.72
N HIS A 114 12.28 1.07 -8.42
CA HIS A 114 11.82 0.27 -7.29
C HIS A 114 12.91 -0.49 -6.50
N GLU A 115 13.83 0.25 -5.92
CA GLU A 115 14.21 -0.04 -4.54
C GLU A 115 13.67 1.16 -3.74
N GLU A 116 12.83 0.92 -2.77
CA GLU A 116 12.09 1.94 -2.01
C GLU A 116 12.98 2.93 -1.27
N ASP A 117 14.21 2.60 -1.07
CA ASP A 117 15.19 3.53 -0.53
C ASP A 117 15.91 4.27 -1.65
N ASP A 118 15.11 4.71 -2.59
CA ASP A 118 15.31 5.99 -3.13
C ASP A 118 16.65 6.24 -3.80
N ARG A 119 16.76 5.98 -5.06
CA ARG A 119 17.66 6.84 -5.84
C ARG A 119 19.15 6.52 -5.72
N VAL A 120 19.48 5.30 -5.40
CA VAL A 120 20.83 4.80 -5.50
C VAL A 120 21.14 4.47 -6.96
N ILE A 121 21.73 5.42 -7.65
CA ILE A 121 22.14 5.22 -9.05
C ILE A 121 23.51 4.55 -9.02
N LEU A 122 23.54 3.26 -9.27
CA LEU A 122 24.79 2.54 -9.49
C LEU A 122 25.37 2.89 -10.87
N CYS A 123 26.69 2.92 -10.98
CA CYS A 123 27.32 2.93 -12.30
C CYS A 123 27.10 1.59 -13.00
N PRO A 124 27.19 1.52 -14.35
CA PRO A 124 26.90 0.30 -15.09
C PRO A 124 27.71 -0.93 -14.63
N ASP A 125 28.95 -0.73 -14.21
CA ASP A 125 29.78 -1.83 -13.75
C ASP A 125 29.31 -2.38 -12.40
N CYS A 126 29.09 -1.49 -11.41
CA CYS A 126 28.58 -1.90 -10.08
C CYS A 126 27.16 -2.47 -10.16
N LYS A 127 26.35 -1.96 -11.09
CA LYS A 127 25.02 -2.54 -11.36
C LYS A 127 25.16 -3.97 -11.86
N ARG A 128 25.99 -4.19 -12.88
CA ARG A 128 26.24 -5.53 -13.44
C ARG A 128 26.74 -6.50 -12.38
N GLU A 129 27.74 -6.10 -11.58
CA GLU A 129 28.29 -6.92 -10.49
C GLU A 129 27.20 -7.29 -9.46
N ARG A 130 26.35 -6.34 -9.10
CA ARG A 130 25.22 -6.57 -8.19
C ARG A 130 24.20 -7.53 -8.82
N ASP A 131 23.82 -7.29 -10.05
CA ASP A 131 22.82 -8.10 -10.76
C ASP A 131 23.33 -9.55 -10.96
N GLU A 132 24.61 -9.74 -11.29
CA GLU A 132 25.24 -11.05 -11.36
C GLU A 132 25.35 -11.72 -9.97
N ALA A 133 25.64 -10.96 -8.91
CA ALA A 133 25.67 -11.49 -7.55
C ALA A 133 24.27 -11.92 -7.09
N ARG A 134 23.24 -11.13 -7.38
CA ARG A 134 21.83 -11.44 -7.10
C ARG A 134 21.39 -12.70 -7.85
N GLU A 135 21.71 -12.81 -9.12
CA GLU A 135 21.37 -14.00 -9.92
C GLU A 135 22.09 -15.26 -9.40
N ARG A 136 23.36 -15.14 -8.98
CA ARG A 136 24.07 -16.26 -8.35
C ARG A 136 23.42 -16.67 -7.04
N ALA A 137 23.07 -15.71 -6.19
CA ALA A 137 22.39 -15.97 -4.91
C ALA A 137 21.03 -16.65 -5.14
N ARG A 138 20.24 -16.13 -6.08
CA ARG A 138 18.95 -16.72 -6.44
C ARG A 138 19.09 -18.17 -6.95
N ARG A 139 20.09 -18.44 -7.77
CA ARG A 139 20.34 -19.81 -8.25
C ARG A 139 20.69 -20.77 -7.11
N ILE A 140 21.53 -20.32 -6.16
CA ILE A 140 21.85 -21.12 -4.97
C ILE A 140 20.59 -21.38 -4.15
N ALA A 141 19.81 -20.35 -3.85
CA ALA A 141 18.56 -20.47 -3.11
C ALA A 141 17.55 -21.42 -3.79
N LEU A 142 17.46 -21.36 -5.13
CA LEU A 142 16.61 -22.28 -5.91
C LEU A 142 17.08 -23.74 -5.79
N ASP A 143 18.39 -24.00 -5.91
CA ASP A 143 18.95 -25.35 -5.82
C ASP A 143 18.77 -25.90 -4.39
N GLU A 144 18.98 -25.09 -3.36
CA GLU A 144 18.74 -25.44 -1.95
C GLU A 144 17.26 -25.74 -1.70
N ARG A 145 16.35 -24.89 -2.21
CA ARG A 145 14.92 -25.12 -2.08
C ARG A 145 14.46 -26.40 -2.78
N ARG A 146 14.95 -26.67 -3.99
CA ARG A 146 14.65 -27.92 -4.71
C ARG A 146 15.10 -29.16 -3.94
N ALA A 147 16.27 -29.11 -3.34
CA ALA A 147 16.77 -30.19 -2.51
C ALA A 147 15.92 -30.39 -1.24
N ALA A 148 15.54 -29.30 -0.58
CA ALA A 148 14.69 -29.33 0.59
C ALA A 148 13.29 -29.91 0.25
N LEU A 149 12.66 -29.43 -0.83
CA LEU A 149 11.36 -29.94 -1.30
C LEU A 149 11.39 -31.42 -1.67
N ALA A 150 12.49 -31.91 -2.23
CA ALA A 150 12.65 -33.31 -2.61
C ALA A 150 12.83 -34.24 -1.40
N SER A 151 13.30 -33.72 -0.27
CA SER A 151 13.58 -34.51 0.95
C SER A 151 12.52 -34.40 2.03
N ALA A 152 11.68 -33.36 2.00
CA ALA A 152 10.68 -33.10 3.03
C ALA A 152 9.49 -34.06 2.92
N ALA A 153 9.09 -34.61 4.06
CA ALA A 153 7.79 -35.27 4.18
C ALA A 153 6.70 -34.21 4.13
N LYS A 154 5.66 -34.46 3.35
CA LYS A 154 4.55 -33.52 3.19
C LYS A 154 3.55 -33.65 4.33
N GLU A 155 3.09 -32.48 4.82
CA GLU A 155 1.96 -32.40 5.74
C GLU A 155 0.68 -32.87 5.05
N PRO A 156 -0.24 -33.52 5.79
CA PRO A 156 -1.54 -33.90 5.23
C PRO A 156 -2.37 -32.66 4.92
N VAL A 157 -3.16 -32.75 3.85
CA VAL A 157 -4.18 -31.73 3.56
C VAL A 157 -5.30 -31.84 4.57
N PRO A 158 -5.75 -30.76 5.20
CA PRO A 158 -6.94 -30.78 6.05
C PRO A 158 -8.15 -31.30 5.28
N HIS A 159 -8.93 -32.18 5.93
CA HIS A 159 -10.20 -32.67 5.41
C HIS A 159 -11.31 -32.33 6.38
N VAL A 160 -12.35 -31.66 5.91
CA VAL A 160 -13.46 -31.22 6.74
C VAL A 160 -14.52 -32.34 6.76
N GLU A 161 -14.71 -32.96 7.92
CA GLU A 161 -15.73 -33.97 8.10
C GLU A 161 -17.12 -33.35 8.38
N GLY A 162 -18.18 -34.00 7.91
CA GLY A 162 -19.55 -33.58 8.16
C GLY A 162 -20.10 -32.53 7.19
N PRO A 163 -21.19 -31.85 7.58
CA PRO A 163 -21.81 -30.82 6.72
C PRO A 163 -20.97 -29.56 6.65
N LEU A 164 -20.82 -29.01 5.45
CA LEU A 164 -20.13 -27.79 5.22
C LEU A 164 -21.04 -26.58 5.47
N PRO A 165 -20.52 -25.47 5.99
CA PRO A 165 -21.29 -24.26 6.24
C PRO A 165 -21.70 -23.56 4.94
N ALA A 166 -22.94 -23.05 4.89
CA ALA A 166 -23.44 -22.24 3.77
C ALA A 166 -22.84 -20.82 3.77
N THR A 167 -22.34 -20.35 4.90
CA THR A 167 -21.67 -19.06 5.02
C THR A 167 -20.24 -19.28 5.48
N ILE A 168 -19.28 -18.79 4.71
CA ILE A 168 -17.87 -18.84 5.06
C ILE A 168 -17.25 -17.45 5.01
N VAL A 169 -16.27 -17.24 5.87
CA VAL A 169 -15.38 -16.09 5.85
C VAL A 169 -13.98 -16.61 5.55
N LEU A 170 -13.32 -16.02 4.56
CA LEU A 170 -11.99 -16.45 4.17
C LEU A 170 -11.03 -15.25 4.07
N ASP A 171 -9.76 -15.60 4.24
CA ASP A 171 -8.63 -14.71 4.00
C ASP A 171 -7.45 -15.53 3.49
N THR A 172 -6.49 -14.89 2.79
CA THR A 172 -5.34 -15.57 2.21
C THR A 172 -4.04 -14.85 2.50
N GLU A 173 -3.00 -15.62 2.88
CA GLU A 173 -1.63 -15.14 2.82
C GLU A 173 -0.97 -15.56 1.52
N THR A 174 -0.12 -14.68 0.99
CA THR A 174 0.45 -14.83 -0.34
C THR A 174 1.92 -14.43 -0.37
N THR A 175 2.65 -14.82 -1.42
CA THR A 175 4.05 -14.42 -1.61
C THR A 175 4.21 -12.99 -2.15
N GLY A 176 3.11 -12.27 -2.42
CA GLY A 176 3.08 -10.90 -2.90
C GLY A 176 1.69 -10.46 -3.33
N LEU A 177 1.56 -9.36 -4.05
CA LEU A 177 0.27 -8.72 -4.31
C LEU A 177 -0.34 -9.03 -5.70
N SER A 178 0.36 -9.78 -6.54
CA SER A 178 -0.07 -10.04 -7.91
C SER A 178 -0.42 -11.50 -8.13
N SER A 179 -1.70 -11.84 -8.23
CA SER A 179 -2.18 -13.21 -8.52
C SER A 179 -1.61 -13.84 -9.81
N ARG A 180 -0.96 -13.03 -10.68
CA ARG A 180 -0.30 -13.51 -11.91
C ARG A 180 1.17 -13.90 -11.71
N LEU A 181 1.82 -13.37 -10.69
CA LEU A 181 3.26 -13.51 -10.44
C LEU A 181 3.53 -14.20 -9.11
N ASP A 182 2.61 -14.06 -8.17
CA ASP A 182 2.74 -14.50 -6.80
C ASP A 182 1.83 -15.71 -6.53
N HIS A 183 2.02 -16.37 -5.39
CA HIS A 183 1.41 -17.63 -5.06
C HIS A 183 0.71 -17.58 -3.70
N LEU A 184 -0.30 -18.42 -3.51
CA LEU A 184 -0.90 -18.69 -2.22
C LEU A 184 0.11 -19.32 -1.25
N LEU A 185 0.07 -18.91 0.00
CA LEU A 185 0.77 -19.52 1.14
C LEU A 185 -0.21 -20.20 2.08
N THR A 186 -1.24 -19.47 2.53
CA THR A 186 -2.26 -20.04 3.39
C THR A 186 -3.66 -19.58 2.96
N VAL A 187 -4.67 -20.37 3.30
CA VAL A 187 -6.09 -20.01 3.15
C VAL A 187 -6.78 -20.35 4.46
N GLY A 188 -7.15 -19.36 5.23
CA GLY A 188 -7.91 -19.48 6.46
C GLY A 188 -9.41 -19.35 6.20
N ILE A 189 -10.20 -20.29 6.68
CA ILE A 189 -11.65 -20.30 6.51
C ILE A 189 -12.32 -20.54 7.85
N CYS A 190 -13.21 -19.63 8.25
CA CYS A 190 -14.15 -19.86 9.35
C CYS A 190 -15.59 -19.80 8.86
N ASP A 191 -16.51 -20.32 9.66
CA ASP A 191 -17.94 -20.23 9.40
C ASP A 191 -18.53 -18.88 9.83
N GLY A 192 -19.85 -18.70 9.63
CA GLY A 192 -20.57 -17.51 10.05
C GLY A 192 -20.59 -17.28 11.58
N GLU A 193 -20.15 -18.27 12.38
CA GLU A 193 -20.00 -18.17 13.83
C GLU A 193 -18.55 -17.93 14.28
N GLY A 194 -17.59 -17.96 13.36
CA GLY A 194 -16.17 -17.77 13.62
C GLY A 194 -15.45 -19.05 14.02
N GLN A 195 -16.13 -20.22 13.91
CA GLN A 195 -15.48 -21.49 14.13
C GLN A 195 -14.62 -21.85 12.93
N GLU A 196 -13.42 -22.36 13.19
CA GLU A 196 -12.54 -22.82 12.14
C GLU A 196 -13.22 -23.92 11.31
N VAL A 197 -13.26 -23.71 9.99
CA VAL A 197 -13.65 -24.71 9.01
C VAL A 197 -12.41 -25.43 8.50
N ALA A 198 -11.42 -24.67 8.06
CA ALA A 198 -10.13 -25.19 7.60
C ALA A 198 -9.07 -24.08 7.60
N CYS A 199 -7.81 -24.49 7.77
CA CYS A 199 -6.65 -23.67 7.46
C CYS A 199 -5.74 -24.47 6.51
N PHE A 200 -5.73 -24.10 5.25
CA PHE A 200 -4.88 -24.73 4.24
C PHE A 200 -3.52 -24.04 4.19
N LYS A 201 -2.49 -24.87 4.08
CA LYS A 201 -1.13 -24.45 3.79
C LYS A 201 -0.80 -24.88 2.37
N VAL A 202 -0.11 -24.04 1.62
CA VAL A 202 0.24 -24.28 0.22
C VAL A 202 1.72 -24.00 0.00
N CYS A 203 2.43 -25.02 -0.49
CA CYS A 203 3.81 -24.86 -0.89
C CYS A 203 3.91 -24.19 -2.26
N PRO A 204 4.49 -22.99 -2.39
CA PRO A 204 4.73 -22.40 -3.69
C PRO A 204 5.69 -23.22 -4.54
N PRO A 205 5.65 -23.11 -5.89
CA PRO A 205 6.60 -23.77 -6.80
C PRO A 205 8.05 -23.51 -6.41
N ALA A 206 8.94 -24.41 -6.74
CA ALA A 206 10.37 -24.31 -6.39
C ALA A 206 11.02 -23.01 -6.93
N GLU A 207 10.54 -22.52 -8.07
CA GLU A 207 10.98 -21.29 -8.73
C GLU A 207 10.67 -20.02 -7.91
N CYS A 208 9.65 -20.06 -7.05
CA CYS A 208 9.36 -19.06 -6.04
C CYS A 208 10.18 -19.35 -4.79
N CYS A 209 11.42 -18.88 -4.77
CA CYS A 209 12.39 -19.20 -3.71
C CYS A 209 12.69 -18.02 -2.76
N GLU A 210 12.09 -16.85 -2.98
CA GLU A 210 12.23 -15.65 -2.14
C GLU A 210 11.02 -14.73 -2.29
N TRP A 211 10.52 -14.18 -1.16
CA TRP A 211 9.46 -13.17 -1.09
C TRP A 211 9.61 -12.31 0.16
N PRO A 212 10.74 -11.59 0.32
CA PRO A 212 11.10 -10.92 1.56
C PRO A 212 10.08 -9.87 2.02
N GLU A 213 9.41 -9.18 1.09
CA GLU A 213 8.41 -8.17 1.42
C GLU A 213 7.14 -8.81 2.03
N ALA A 214 6.70 -9.95 1.52
CA ALA A 214 5.56 -10.66 2.06
C ALA A 214 5.92 -11.40 3.37
N GLU A 215 7.14 -11.97 3.44
CA GLU A 215 7.67 -12.61 4.66
C GLU A 215 7.78 -11.61 5.82
N GLU A 216 8.14 -10.34 5.55
CA GLU A 216 8.15 -9.29 6.59
C GLU A 216 6.75 -9.02 7.15
N VAL A 217 5.70 -9.18 6.34
CA VAL A 217 4.30 -8.92 6.71
C VAL A 217 3.68 -10.12 7.42
N ASN A 218 3.73 -11.31 6.80
CA ASN A 218 3.01 -12.50 7.27
C ASN A 218 3.90 -13.51 8.04
N GLY A 219 5.20 -13.26 8.11
CA GLY A 219 6.14 -14.11 8.85
C GLY A 219 6.41 -15.48 8.22
N ILE A 220 5.92 -15.73 7.00
CA ILE A 220 6.05 -17.03 6.31
C ILE A 220 7.19 -16.94 5.30
N GLY A 221 8.31 -17.58 5.60
CA GLY A 221 9.46 -17.65 4.71
C GLY A 221 9.49 -18.90 3.83
N PRO A 222 10.40 -18.95 2.84
CA PRO A 222 10.56 -20.12 1.97
C PRO A 222 10.84 -21.44 2.71
N ALA A 223 11.54 -21.37 3.84
CA ALA A 223 11.88 -22.54 4.64
C ALA A 223 10.66 -23.17 5.33
N ASP A 224 9.70 -22.38 5.74
CA ASP A 224 8.49 -22.84 6.43
C ASP A 224 7.59 -23.68 5.53
N THR A 225 7.64 -23.42 4.23
CA THR A 225 6.74 -24.02 3.24
C THR A 225 7.19 -25.37 2.69
N VAL A 226 8.39 -25.84 3.03
CA VAL A 226 8.96 -27.03 2.38
C VAL A 226 8.21 -28.33 2.70
N SER A 227 7.58 -28.43 3.88
CA SER A 227 6.74 -29.56 4.28
C SER A 227 5.27 -29.41 3.85
N TRP A 228 4.87 -28.27 3.37
CA TRP A 228 3.47 -28.01 3.02
C TRP A 228 3.07 -28.76 1.74
N PRO A 229 1.79 -29.15 1.60
CA PRO A 229 1.28 -29.77 0.38
C PRO A 229 1.36 -28.81 -0.82
N ALA A 230 1.45 -29.35 -2.02
CA ALA A 230 1.33 -28.57 -3.23
C ALA A 230 -0.11 -28.12 -3.46
N ILE A 231 -0.30 -27.08 -4.26
CA ILE A 231 -1.66 -26.55 -4.54
C ILE A 231 -2.57 -27.61 -5.16
N GLU A 232 -2.03 -28.49 -5.99
CA GLU A 232 -2.77 -29.57 -6.65
C GLU A 232 -3.37 -30.56 -5.64
N ASP A 233 -2.74 -30.72 -4.47
CA ASP A 233 -3.23 -31.57 -3.40
C ASP A 233 -4.35 -30.88 -2.62
N VAL A 234 -4.30 -29.55 -2.49
CA VAL A 234 -5.21 -28.71 -1.69
C VAL A 234 -6.49 -28.36 -2.43
N VAL A 235 -6.38 -28.11 -3.74
CA VAL A 235 -7.45 -27.52 -4.55
C VAL A 235 -8.77 -28.29 -4.49
N THR A 236 -8.71 -29.61 -4.40
CA THR A 236 -9.92 -30.46 -4.38
C THR A 236 -10.77 -30.22 -3.13
N GLU A 237 -10.14 -30.17 -1.96
CA GLU A 237 -10.86 -29.95 -0.71
C GLU A 237 -11.32 -28.49 -0.57
N LEU A 238 -10.47 -27.55 -0.98
CA LEU A 238 -10.81 -26.14 -1.01
C LEU A 238 -12.01 -25.86 -1.93
N GLN A 239 -12.04 -26.49 -3.13
CA GLN A 239 -13.16 -26.39 -4.06
C GLN A 239 -14.44 -26.96 -3.43
N ARG A 240 -14.36 -28.09 -2.72
CA ARG A 240 -15.52 -28.71 -2.07
C ARG A 240 -16.15 -27.77 -1.04
N ILE A 241 -15.32 -27.04 -0.27
CA ILE A 241 -15.81 -26.07 0.72
C ILE A 241 -16.46 -24.87 0.02
N LEU A 242 -15.82 -24.35 -1.03
CA LEU A 242 -16.35 -23.21 -1.77
C LEU A 242 -17.66 -23.54 -2.51
N ASP A 243 -17.76 -24.74 -3.10
CA ASP A 243 -18.97 -25.18 -3.82
C ASP A 243 -20.19 -25.35 -2.89
N ALA A 244 -19.95 -25.58 -1.60
CA ALA A 244 -21.01 -25.68 -0.59
C ALA A 244 -21.47 -24.30 -0.06
N ALA A 245 -20.68 -23.25 -0.29
CA ALA A 245 -20.96 -21.94 0.24
C ALA A 245 -21.99 -21.19 -0.60
N GLU A 246 -23.03 -20.68 0.06
CA GLU A 246 -24.00 -19.73 -0.50
C GLU A 246 -23.55 -18.28 -0.35
N VAL A 247 -22.72 -18.00 0.68
CA VAL A 247 -22.14 -16.70 0.98
C VAL A 247 -20.67 -16.84 1.30
N VAL A 248 -19.85 -16.09 0.57
CA VAL A 248 -18.41 -15.96 0.79
C VAL A 248 -18.09 -14.53 1.20
N ILE A 249 -17.47 -14.37 2.35
CA ILE A 249 -17.16 -13.10 2.97
C ILE A 249 -15.64 -12.96 3.04
N GLY A 250 -15.11 -11.75 2.77
CA GLY A 250 -13.69 -11.41 2.94
C GLY A 250 -13.49 -9.92 3.14
N TYR A 251 -12.29 -9.56 3.55
CA TYR A 251 -11.84 -8.16 3.62
C TYR A 251 -11.02 -7.82 2.38
N ASN A 252 -11.59 -7.09 1.43
CA ASN A 252 -11.11 -7.00 0.05
C ASN A 252 -11.16 -8.37 -0.67
N VAL A 253 -12.28 -9.04 -0.51
CA VAL A 253 -12.50 -10.44 -0.96
C VAL A 253 -12.07 -10.72 -2.39
N TRP A 254 -12.07 -9.72 -3.26
CA TRP A 254 -11.67 -9.87 -4.66
C TRP A 254 -10.18 -10.19 -4.82
N PHE A 255 -9.33 -9.72 -3.91
CA PHE A 255 -7.92 -10.09 -3.85
C PHE A 255 -7.77 -11.60 -3.64
N ASP A 256 -8.42 -12.14 -2.62
CA ASP A 256 -8.38 -13.57 -2.28
C ASP A 256 -8.93 -14.43 -3.42
N LEU A 257 -10.07 -14.03 -3.97
CA LEU A 257 -10.71 -14.74 -5.08
C LEU A 257 -9.85 -14.76 -6.35
N GLU A 258 -9.09 -13.71 -6.61
CA GLU A 258 -8.15 -13.69 -7.75
C GLU A 258 -6.99 -14.67 -7.54
N PHE A 259 -6.46 -14.77 -6.33
CA PHE A 259 -5.42 -15.76 -5.99
C PHE A 259 -5.96 -17.19 -6.03
N LEU A 260 -7.16 -17.43 -5.48
CA LEU A 260 -7.82 -18.73 -5.57
C LEU A 260 -8.05 -19.17 -7.02
N ARG A 261 -8.52 -18.25 -7.86
CA ARG A 261 -8.70 -18.52 -9.29
C ARG A 261 -7.38 -18.80 -10.00
N ALA A 262 -6.32 -18.05 -9.69
CA ALA A 262 -4.99 -18.27 -10.26
C ALA A 262 -4.41 -19.62 -9.83
N ALA A 263 -4.77 -20.09 -8.64
CA ALA A 263 -4.43 -21.41 -8.10
C ALA A 263 -5.26 -22.57 -8.69
N GLY A 264 -6.20 -22.28 -9.59
CA GLY A 264 -7.02 -23.30 -10.26
C GLY A 264 -8.36 -23.59 -9.59
N VAL A 265 -8.76 -22.81 -8.58
CA VAL A 265 -10.06 -22.94 -7.92
C VAL A 265 -11.14 -22.27 -8.78
N ALA A 266 -12.22 -22.98 -9.07
CA ALA A 266 -13.40 -22.41 -9.72
C ALA A 266 -14.22 -21.62 -8.68
N LEU A 267 -14.52 -20.36 -8.99
CA LEU A 267 -15.33 -19.55 -8.09
C LEU A 267 -16.80 -19.90 -8.24
N PRO A 268 -17.51 -20.27 -7.16
CA PRO A 268 -18.93 -20.63 -7.23
C PRO A 268 -19.79 -19.41 -7.55
N ASP A 269 -20.96 -19.66 -8.15
CA ASP A 269 -22.01 -18.65 -8.33
C ASP A 269 -22.78 -18.47 -7.01
N CYS A 270 -22.21 -17.67 -6.12
CA CYS A 270 -22.74 -17.40 -4.80
C CYS A 270 -22.67 -15.92 -4.46
N ARG A 271 -23.17 -15.53 -3.31
CA ARG A 271 -23.08 -14.16 -2.82
C ARG A 271 -21.70 -13.87 -2.25
N TYR A 272 -21.02 -12.87 -2.82
CA TYR A 272 -19.76 -12.35 -2.29
C TYR A 272 -20.00 -11.08 -1.47
N VAL A 273 -19.38 -10.99 -0.29
CA VAL A 273 -19.47 -9.83 0.62
C VAL A 273 -18.08 -9.28 0.88
N ASP A 274 -17.85 -8.07 0.42
CA ASP A 274 -16.61 -7.34 0.67
C ASP A 274 -16.80 -6.39 1.87
N VAL A 275 -16.18 -6.76 2.99
CA VAL A 275 -16.30 -6.02 4.25
C VAL A 275 -15.54 -4.70 4.21
N MET A 276 -14.42 -4.63 3.48
CA MET A 276 -13.63 -3.39 3.34
C MET A 276 -14.46 -2.27 2.71
N THR A 277 -15.16 -2.57 1.64
CA THR A 277 -15.98 -1.58 0.93
C THR A 277 -17.20 -1.15 1.74
N ARG A 278 -17.78 -2.06 2.55
CA ARG A 278 -18.87 -1.74 3.49
C ARG A 278 -18.40 -0.90 4.68
N PHE A 279 -17.17 -1.12 5.15
CA PHE A 279 -16.60 -0.41 6.29
C PHE A 279 -16.12 1.02 5.94
N ALA A 280 -15.64 1.25 4.72
CA ALA A 280 -15.04 2.53 4.31
C ALA A 280 -15.94 3.77 4.60
N PRO A 281 -17.25 3.79 4.28
CA PRO A 281 -18.13 4.92 4.61
C PRO A 281 -18.36 5.06 6.12
N VAL A 282 -18.35 3.98 6.89
CA VAL A 282 -18.47 4.00 8.35
C VAL A 282 -17.24 4.61 9.00
N PHE A 283 -16.06 4.31 8.51
CA PHE A 283 -14.84 4.99 8.95
C PHE A 283 -14.84 6.47 8.54
N GLY A 284 -15.40 6.82 7.37
CA GLY A 284 -15.77 8.17 6.99
C GLY A 284 -14.63 9.09 6.58
N LEU A 285 -13.46 8.58 6.17
CA LEU A 285 -12.42 9.37 5.51
C LEU A 285 -12.73 9.47 4.03
N GLN A 286 -12.92 10.69 3.54
CA GLN A 286 -13.19 10.92 2.12
C GLN A 286 -11.92 10.73 1.27
N ASP A 287 -12.11 10.20 0.07
CA ASP A 287 -11.09 10.17 -0.96
C ASP A 287 -11.35 11.29 -1.97
N ASP A 288 -10.63 12.40 -1.79
CA ASP A 288 -10.78 13.58 -2.65
C ASP A 288 -10.28 13.35 -4.08
N TYR A 289 -9.51 12.28 -4.31
CA TYR A 289 -8.93 11.98 -5.61
C TYR A 289 -9.80 11.03 -6.45
N HIS A 290 -10.27 9.92 -5.84
CA HIS A 290 -11.08 8.92 -6.55
C HIS A 290 -12.59 9.11 -6.32
N GLY A 291 -12.98 9.94 -5.37
CA GLY A 291 -14.36 10.09 -4.90
C GLY A 291 -14.77 8.96 -3.95
N GLY A 292 -15.78 9.21 -3.12
CA GLY A 292 -16.23 8.25 -2.12
C GLY A 292 -15.38 8.24 -0.85
N TYR A 293 -15.09 7.06 -0.31
CA TYR A 293 -14.38 6.90 0.96
C TYR A 293 -13.09 6.10 0.78
N ARG A 294 -12.05 6.47 1.54
CA ARG A 294 -10.78 5.74 1.57
C ARG A 294 -10.97 4.39 2.23
N TRP A 295 -10.51 3.36 1.57
CA TRP A 295 -10.41 2.03 2.15
C TRP A 295 -9.44 2.04 3.34
N GLN A 296 -9.74 1.21 4.32
CA GLN A 296 -8.93 1.06 5.51
C GLN A 296 -8.34 -0.34 5.53
N THR A 297 -7.22 -0.53 6.20
CA THR A 297 -6.68 -1.88 6.42
C THR A 297 -7.57 -2.65 7.39
N LEU A 298 -7.55 -3.99 7.35
CA LEU A 298 -8.27 -4.83 8.30
C LEU A 298 -7.86 -4.54 9.75
N VAL A 299 -6.57 -4.33 9.99
CA VAL A 299 -6.04 -3.97 11.32
C VAL A 299 -6.67 -2.67 11.84
N THR A 300 -6.83 -1.67 10.95
CA THR A 300 -7.52 -0.41 11.30
C THR A 300 -9.01 -0.65 11.59
N ALA A 301 -9.69 -1.46 10.79
CA ALA A 301 -11.10 -1.76 10.98
C ALA A 301 -11.33 -2.57 12.26
N ALA A 302 -10.52 -3.58 12.52
CA ALA A 302 -10.53 -4.38 13.75
C ALA A 302 -10.34 -3.49 14.99
N ALA A 303 -9.34 -2.60 14.96
CA ALA A 303 -9.12 -1.64 16.04
C ALA A 303 -10.30 -0.68 16.25
N TYR A 304 -10.99 -0.28 15.17
CA TYR A 304 -12.17 0.61 15.23
C TYR A 304 -13.36 -0.05 15.92
N VAL A 305 -13.63 -1.31 15.58
CA VAL A 305 -14.74 -2.08 16.17
C VAL A 305 -14.41 -2.65 17.55
N GLY A 306 -13.14 -2.60 17.95
CA GLY A 306 -12.67 -3.10 19.24
C GLY A 306 -12.48 -4.61 19.26
N HIS A 307 -12.14 -5.21 18.12
CA HIS A 307 -11.74 -6.60 18.03
C HIS A 307 -10.40 -6.82 18.73
N ASP A 308 -10.32 -7.86 19.54
CA ASP A 308 -9.08 -8.34 20.14
C ASP A 308 -8.59 -9.54 19.32
N TRP A 309 -7.36 -9.45 18.84
CA TRP A 309 -6.74 -10.51 18.05
C TRP A 309 -6.50 -11.76 18.91
N ASP A 310 -6.59 -12.94 18.30
CA ASP A 310 -6.14 -14.17 18.92
C ASP A 310 -4.60 -14.25 19.03
N ALA A 311 -4.07 -15.41 19.44
CA ALA A 311 -2.64 -15.54 19.75
C ALA A 311 -1.72 -15.36 18.54
N GLU A 312 -2.22 -15.65 17.36
CA GLU A 312 -1.53 -15.55 16.07
C GLU A 312 -1.43 -14.09 15.62
N GLY A 313 -2.37 -13.23 16.04
CA GLY A 313 -2.41 -11.81 15.69
C GLY A 313 -2.83 -11.55 14.25
N PRO A 314 -2.62 -10.31 13.75
CA PRO A 314 -2.85 -9.96 12.35
C PRO A 314 -1.83 -10.63 11.44
N HIS A 315 -2.22 -10.81 10.16
CA HIS A 315 -1.44 -11.49 9.11
C HIS A 315 -1.28 -13.00 9.33
N ASP A 316 -2.25 -13.59 10.00
CA ASP A 316 -2.57 -15.01 9.95
C ASP A 316 -3.94 -15.16 9.31
N ALA A 317 -4.04 -15.95 8.24
CA ALA A 317 -5.25 -16.00 7.41
C ALA A 317 -6.52 -16.37 8.19
N LEU A 318 -6.44 -17.27 9.19
CA LEU A 318 -7.62 -17.64 10.00
C LEU A 318 -7.98 -16.55 11.01
N SER A 319 -6.97 -15.90 11.60
CA SER A 319 -7.14 -14.76 12.50
C SER A 319 -7.75 -13.56 11.74
N ASP A 320 -7.28 -13.30 10.53
CA ASP A 320 -7.80 -12.23 9.67
C ASP A 320 -9.24 -12.50 9.19
N ALA A 321 -9.57 -13.75 8.87
CA ALA A 321 -10.95 -14.15 8.59
C ALA A 321 -11.88 -13.90 9.79
N ARG A 322 -11.46 -14.23 11.02
CA ARG A 322 -12.22 -13.95 12.25
C ARG A 322 -12.36 -12.45 12.53
N ALA A 323 -11.31 -11.68 12.32
CA ALA A 323 -11.35 -10.23 12.43
C ALA A 323 -12.31 -9.61 11.41
N THR A 324 -12.31 -10.11 10.18
CA THR A 324 -13.25 -9.74 9.13
C THR A 324 -14.71 -9.99 9.54
N LEU A 325 -14.97 -11.15 10.12
CA LEU A 325 -16.31 -11.48 10.67
C LEU A 325 -16.71 -10.53 11.80
N ALA A 326 -15.78 -10.18 12.68
CA ALA A 326 -16.05 -9.26 13.79
C ALA A 326 -16.41 -7.86 13.26
N VAL A 327 -15.71 -7.39 12.23
CA VAL A 327 -16.04 -6.10 11.56
C VAL A 327 -17.43 -6.18 10.91
N LEU A 328 -17.74 -7.27 10.20
CA LEU A 328 -19.05 -7.46 9.57
C LEU A 328 -20.18 -7.46 10.59
N ARG A 329 -20.06 -8.24 11.67
CA ARG A 329 -21.06 -8.30 12.75
C ARG A 329 -21.29 -6.94 13.40
N TRP A 330 -20.21 -6.19 13.58
CA TRP A 330 -20.31 -4.82 14.08
C TRP A 330 -21.09 -3.92 13.10
N LEU A 331 -20.81 -4.03 11.79
CA LEU A 331 -21.54 -3.27 10.75
C LEU A 331 -23.04 -3.61 10.74
N GLU A 332 -23.36 -4.87 10.85
CA GLU A 332 -24.77 -5.34 10.88
C GLU A 332 -25.49 -4.90 12.14
N ALA A 333 -24.83 -4.90 13.29
CA ALA A 333 -25.41 -4.42 14.54
C ALA A 333 -25.68 -2.91 14.57
N HIS A 334 -25.00 -2.14 13.69
CA HIS A 334 -25.14 -0.67 13.59
C HIS A 334 -25.75 -0.25 12.24
N GLU A 335 -26.36 -1.17 11.51
CA GLU A 335 -27.02 -0.87 10.24
C GLU A 335 -28.27 0.00 10.49
N GLY A 336 -28.31 1.18 9.86
CA GLY A 336 -29.40 2.15 10.03
C GLY A 336 -29.22 3.16 11.16
N ASP A 337 -28.16 3.07 11.93
CA ASP A 337 -27.82 4.09 12.92
C ASP A 337 -27.49 5.42 12.23
N GLU A 338 -28.00 6.52 12.77
CA GLU A 338 -27.62 7.85 12.31
C GLU A 338 -26.13 8.08 12.60
N VAL A 339 -25.34 8.41 11.58
CA VAL A 339 -23.90 8.62 11.73
C VAL A 339 -23.63 9.88 12.55
N ASP A 340 -23.43 9.72 13.85
CA ASP A 340 -22.90 10.81 14.69
C ASP A 340 -21.40 11.01 14.36
N ARG A 341 -21.11 12.13 13.66
CA ARG A 341 -19.73 12.50 13.27
C ARG A 341 -18.79 12.67 14.44
N ARG A 342 -19.30 13.00 15.64
CA ARG A 342 -18.48 13.12 16.85
C ARG A 342 -18.10 11.75 17.36
N GLU A 343 -19.04 10.83 17.42
CA GLU A 343 -18.79 9.45 17.80
C GLU A 343 -17.87 8.74 16.80
N GLN A 344 -18.11 8.90 15.51
CA GLN A 344 -17.24 8.42 14.45
C GLN A 344 -15.79 8.94 14.61
N GLY A 345 -15.63 10.23 14.90
CA GLY A 345 -14.33 10.84 15.18
C GLY A 345 -13.66 10.27 16.43
N ALA A 346 -14.42 10.05 17.49
CA ALA A 346 -13.91 9.45 18.74
C ALA A 346 -13.47 7.99 18.55
N ARG A 347 -14.24 7.19 17.80
CA ARG A 347 -13.89 5.80 17.45
C ARG A 347 -12.62 5.72 16.60
N ARG A 348 -12.47 6.58 15.58
CA ARG A 348 -11.22 6.68 14.81
C ARG A 348 -10.01 7.01 15.69
N ALA A 349 -10.15 8.01 16.56
CA ALA A 349 -9.08 8.38 17.48
C ALA A 349 -8.72 7.25 18.47
N ALA A 350 -9.71 6.47 18.89
CA ALA A 350 -9.47 5.29 19.73
C ALA A 350 -8.76 4.18 18.95
N ALA A 351 -9.15 3.93 17.71
CA ALA A 351 -8.49 2.95 16.84
C ALA A 351 -7.00 3.30 16.63
N TRP A 352 -6.69 4.53 16.29
CA TRP A 352 -5.29 4.96 16.11
C TRP A 352 -4.47 4.81 17.38
N ARG A 353 -5.02 5.17 18.58
CA ARG A 353 -4.31 4.94 19.86
C ARG A 353 -4.02 3.46 20.13
N ARG A 354 -4.91 2.54 19.73
CA ARG A 354 -4.67 1.10 19.86
C ARG A 354 -3.53 0.63 18.95
N LEU A 355 -3.50 1.11 17.70
CA LEU A 355 -2.43 0.80 16.75
C LEU A 355 -1.07 1.33 17.21
N ASP A 356 -0.99 2.61 17.64
CA ASP A 356 0.24 3.21 18.17
C ASP A 356 0.75 2.43 19.39
N SER A 357 -0.16 1.96 20.26
CA SER A 357 0.21 1.17 21.44
C SER A 357 0.70 -0.23 21.08
N ALA A 358 0.15 -0.84 20.04
CA ALA A 358 0.58 -2.16 19.55
C ALA A 358 1.94 -2.10 18.85
N GLU A 359 2.22 -1.04 18.07
CA GLU A 359 3.56 -0.80 17.50
C GLU A 359 4.60 -0.53 18.58
N ALA A 360 4.27 0.29 19.61
CA ALA A 360 5.17 0.54 20.72
C ALA A 360 5.47 -0.72 21.57
N ALA A 361 4.58 -1.70 21.58
CA ALA A 361 4.79 -2.97 22.30
C ALA A 361 5.66 -3.98 21.50
N LYS A 362 5.87 -3.75 20.20
CA LYS A 362 6.78 -4.55 19.34
C LYS A 362 8.22 -4.03 19.33
N LEU A 363 8.48 -2.81 19.87
CA LEU A 363 9.80 -2.18 20.06
C LEU A 363 10.34 -2.43 21.47
#